data_6cdda4dccfa5d4cd43fec0d3db56036b
#
_entry.id   6cdda4dccfa5d4cd43fec0d3db56036b
#
_cell.length_a   1.000
_cell.length_b   1.000
_cell.length_c   1.000
_cell.angle_alpha   90.00
_cell.angle_beta   90.00
_cell.angle_gamma   90.00
#
_symmetry.space_group_name_H-M   'P 1'
#
loop_
_entity.id
_entity.type
_entity.pdbx_description
1 polymer ?
#
loop_
_entity_poly.entity_id
_entity_poly.type
_entity_poly.pdbx_seq_one_letter_code
_entity_poly.pdbx_strand_id
1 'polypeptide(L)'
;MANQATPLVLRKVPRKITSIEPSKILLFYKFTPIADPEAIRLWQRALCERFNLNGRIIISNHGINGTVGGLMTNVKKYVRATKEFAPFKDIDFKWSEGQGDEFPRLEIRVRDEIVTFGVPEEIVVDENGIVGGGVHLKPPEVDKLVATRGDDVVFFDGRSKHEARIGKFKNAIVTDVSTTPNFVGELESGKYDHLKEKPIVTYCTGGIRCEVLSLLMKNRGFKEVYQIDGGIVRYGEEFGDNSLWEGSLYVFDKRLKVDFSDHPKVLGKCDYCASSTNQFFDCANLECRCQFLVCQGCADKSPKILCPKCQAKDN
;
A
#
# COMPACT_ATOMS: atom_id res chain seq x y z
N MET A 1 41.19 71.40 -4.14
CA MET A 1 40.04 70.82 -3.37
C MET A 1 39.63 69.51 -4.04
N ALA A 2 40.06 68.42 -3.50
CA ALA A 2 39.80 67.09 -4.06
C ALA A 2 38.47 66.48 -3.42
N ASN A 3 37.54 66.15 -4.28
CA ASN A 3 36.27 65.61 -3.89
C ASN A 3 36.39 64.09 -3.70
N GLN A 4 36.36 63.64 -2.45
CA GLN A 4 36.39 62.20 -2.13
C GLN A 4 34.98 61.62 -2.29
N ALA A 5 34.80 60.74 -3.27
CA ALA A 5 33.61 59.97 -3.45
C ALA A 5 33.58 58.76 -2.47
N THR A 6 32.55 58.67 -1.63
CA THR A 6 32.30 57.59 -0.68
C THR A 6 31.88 56.32 -1.46
N PRO A 7 32.44 55.12 -1.20
CA PRO A 7 32.05 53.91 -1.90
C PRO A 7 30.66 53.42 -1.43
N LEU A 8 29.80 53.12 -2.40
CA LEU A 8 28.49 52.48 -2.20
C LEU A 8 28.68 51.06 -1.67
N VAL A 9 28.30 50.82 -0.43
CA VAL A 9 28.21 49.48 0.16
C VAL A 9 26.96 48.80 -0.36
N LEU A 10 27.13 47.91 -1.33
CA LEU A 10 26.06 47.01 -1.78
C LEU A 10 25.66 46.04 -0.64
N ARG A 11 24.55 46.32 0.00
CA ARG A 11 23.93 45.38 0.94
C ARG A 11 23.54 44.11 0.18
N LYS A 12 24.19 42.97 0.49
CA LYS A 12 23.77 41.64 0.06
C LYS A 12 22.39 41.35 0.65
N VAL A 13 21.34 41.35 -0.19
CA VAL A 13 20.03 40.86 0.15
C VAL A 13 20.17 39.34 0.35
N PRO A 14 19.83 38.78 1.53
CA PRO A 14 19.87 37.35 1.70
C PRO A 14 18.81 36.74 0.75
N ARG A 15 19.25 35.98 -0.24
CA ARG A 15 18.36 35.09 -0.99
C ARG A 15 17.77 34.09 0.01
N LYS A 16 16.52 34.29 0.46
CA LYS A 16 15.73 33.24 1.02
C LYS A 16 15.57 32.19 -0.08
N ILE A 17 16.37 31.14 -0.03
CA ILE A 17 16.04 29.87 -0.67
C ILE A 17 14.83 29.36 0.14
N THR A 18 13.63 29.61 -0.35
CA THR A 18 12.43 28.93 0.14
C THR A 18 12.60 27.47 -0.28
N SER A 19 13.17 26.66 0.60
CA SER A 19 13.11 25.21 0.45
C SER A 19 11.62 24.87 0.38
N ILE A 20 11.18 24.33 -0.77
CA ILE A 20 9.82 23.83 -0.92
C ILE A 20 9.67 22.75 0.14
N GLU A 21 8.72 22.92 1.06
CA GLU A 21 8.46 21.95 2.12
C GLU A 21 8.10 20.60 1.46
N PRO A 22 8.74 19.49 1.84
CA PRO A 22 8.47 18.18 1.23
C PRO A 22 7.06 17.72 1.56
N SER A 23 6.41 17.09 0.59
CA SER A 23 5.15 16.37 0.78
C SER A 23 5.42 14.94 1.24
N LYS A 24 4.50 14.39 2.02
CA LYS A 24 4.55 13.02 2.51
C LYS A 24 3.20 12.34 2.34
N ILE A 25 3.25 11.03 2.18
CA ILE A 25 2.11 10.14 2.18
C ILE A 25 2.18 9.28 3.44
N LEU A 26 1.03 9.13 4.11
CA LEU A 26 0.84 8.20 5.22
C LEU A 26 -0.04 7.05 4.77
N LEU A 27 0.41 5.83 5.02
CA LEU A 27 -0.40 4.62 5.00
C LEU A 27 -0.57 4.14 6.44
N PHE A 28 -1.81 3.92 6.87
CA PHE A 28 -2.09 3.48 8.23
C PHE A 28 -3.36 2.66 8.31
N TYR A 29 -3.42 1.78 9.30
CA TYR A 29 -4.65 1.11 9.71
C TYR A 29 -4.56 0.73 11.19
N LYS A 30 -5.72 0.49 11.79
CA LYS A 30 -5.82 -0.18 13.08
C LYS A 30 -7.16 -0.91 13.17
N PHE A 31 -7.09 -2.19 13.49
CA PHE A 31 -8.25 -2.94 13.97
C PHE A 31 -8.41 -2.67 15.47
N THR A 32 -9.58 -2.17 15.85
CA THR A 32 -9.95 -1.84 17.24
C THR A 32 -11.46 -1.57 17.27
N PRO A 33 -12.18 -1.87 18.35
CA PRO A 33 -13.60 -1.57 18.43
C PRO A 33 -13.89 -0.07 18.30
N ILE A 34 -14.80 0.29 17.41
CA ILE A 34 -15.30 1.66 17.21
C ILE A 34 -16.80 1.66 17.47
N ALA A 35 -17.23 2.33 18.55
CA ALA A 35 -18.64 2.38 18.92
C ALA A 35 -19.49 3.22 17.96
N ASP A 36 -18.94 4.34 17.44
CA ASP A 36 -19.61 5.23 16.51
C ASP A 36 -18.68 5.57 15.32
N PRO A 37 -18.70 4.77 14.25
CA PRO A 37 -17.88 5.01 13.06
C PRO A 37 -18.20 6.34 12.36
N GLU A 38 -19.44 6.82 12.47
CA GLU A 38 -19.83 8.09 11.82
C GLU A 38 -19.23 9.30 12.54
N ALA A 39 -19.20 9.30 13.87
CA ALA A 39 -18.50 10.31 14.66
C ALA A 39 -17.01 10.35 14.31
N ILE A 40 -16.36 9.19 14.19
CA ILE A 40 -14.96 9.09 13.76
C ILE A 40 -14.78 9.61 12.33
N ARG A 41 -15.69 9.30 11.41
CA ARG A 41 -15.67 9.81 10.03
C ARG A 41 -15.69 11.33 9.99
N LEU A 42 -16.62 11.95 10.73
CA LEU A 42 -16.75 13.41 10.79
C LEU A 42 -15.48 14.05 11.39
N TRP A 43 -14.97 13.50 12.48
CA TRP A 43 -13.74 13.96 13.10
C TRP A 43 -12.54 13.86 12.18
N GLN A 44 -12.32 12.72 11.51
CA GLN A 44 -11.23 12.52 10.56
C GLN A 44 -11.33 13.46 9.35
N ARG A 45 -12.55 13.74 8.89
CA ARG A 45 -12.81 14.75 7.85
C ARG A 45 -12.36 16.13 8.31
N ALA A 46 -12.79 16.56 9.49
CA ALA A 46 -12.43 17.86 10.05
C ALA A 46 -10.89 18.02 10.22
N LEU A 47 -10.20 16.95 10.65
CA LEU A 47 -8.73 16.96 10.73
C LEU A 47 -8.07 17.10 9.36
N CYS A 48 -8.49 16.30 8.36
CA CYS A 48 -7.94 16.35 7.03
C CYS A 48 -8.17 17.72 6.36
N GLU A 49 -9.37 18.26 6.46
CA GLU A 49 -9.71 19.59 5.92
C GLU A 49 -8.91 20.69 6.62
N ARG A 50 -8.81 20.66 7.97
CA ARG A 50 -8.02 21.62 8.76
C ARG A 50 -6.53 21.62 8.36
N PHE A 51 -5.97 20.45 8.05
CA PHE A 51 -4.55 20.30 7.71
C PHE A 51 -4.30 20.20 6.20
N ASN A 52 -5.31 20.47 5.37
CA ASN A 52 -5.23 20.45 3.91
C ASN A 52 -4.61 19.13 3.40
N LEU A 53 -5.15 17.99 3.85
CA LEU A 53 -4.75 16.66 3.42
C LEU A 53 -5.80 16.08 2.46
N ASN A 54 -5.33 15.44 1.42
CA ASN A 54 -6.14 14.62 0.52
C ASN A 54 -5.83 13.14 0.74
N GLY A 55 -6.77 12.28 0.33
CA GLY A 55 -6.58 10.84 0.46
C GLY A 55 -7.87 10.07 0.62
N ARG A 56 -7.72 8.85 1.09
CA ARG A 56 -8.86 7.96 1.29
C ARG A 56 -8.79 7.33 2.68
N ILE A 57 -9.91 7.40 3.42
CA ILE A 57 -10.05 6.78 4.74
C ILE A 57 -11.34 5.97 4.77
N ILE A 58 -11.27 4.74 5.26
CA ILE A 58 -12.40 3.85 5.52
C ILE A 58 -12.47 3.60 7.01
N ILE A 59 -13.68 3.65 7.57
CA ILE A 59 -13.95 3.44 8.99
C ILE A 59 -15.09 2.42 9.09
N SER A 60 -15.00 1.53 10.06
CA SER A 60 -16.06 0.58 10.42
C SER A 60 -16.09 0.39 11.93
N ASN A 61 -17.03 -0.42 12.41
CA ASN A 61 -17.02 -0.86 13.81
C ASN A 61 -15.74 -1.65 14.18
N HIS A 62 -15.01 -2.17 13.17
CA HIS A 62 -13.77 -2.93 13.36
C HIS A 62 -12.51 -2.08 13.35
N GLY A 63 -12.60 -0.74 13.06
CA GLY A 63 -11.42 0.11 13.08
C GLY A 63 -11.35 1.17 11.99
N ILE A 64 -10.12 1.52 11.60
CA ILE A 64 -9.79 2.55 10.61
C ILE A 64 -8.72 2.05 9.63
N ASN A 65 -8.84 2.45 8.36
CA ASN A 65 -7.85 2.22 7.31
C ASN A 65 -7.74 3.47 6.45
N GLY A 66 -6.54 3.97 6.22
CA GLY A 66 -6.36 5.20 5.46
C GLY A 66 -5.02 5.33 4.76
N THR A 67 -5.07 6.11 3.69
CA THR A 67 -3.89 6.68 3.04
C THR A 67 -4.17 8.14 2.77
N VAL A 68 -3.35 9.04 3.31
CA VAL A 68 -3.49 10.50 3.16
C VAL A 68 -2.15 11.12 2.81
N GLY A 69 -2.17 12.22 2.07
CA GLY A 69 -0.97 12.95 1.67
C GLY A 69 -1.12 14.45 1.79
N GLY A 70 0.01 15.12 1.96
CA GLY A 70 0.10 16.57 2.06
C GLY A 70 1.49 17.03 2.52
N LEU A 71 1.62 18.32 2.83
CA LEU A 71 2.88 18.90 3.32
C LEU A 71 3.30 18.23 4.65
N MET A 72 4.58 17.95 4.83
CA MET A 72 5.17 17.27 5.99
C MET A 72 4.69 17.86 7.33
N THR A 73 4.68 19.19 7.47
CA THR A 73 4.23 19.85 8.70
C THR A 73 2.77 19.55 9.00
N ASN A 74 1.92 19.53 8.00
CA ASN A 74 0.49 19.25 8.14
C ASN A 74 0.23 17.78 8.45
N VAL A 75 0.93 16.88 7.76
CA VAL A 75 0.89 15.45 8.02
C VAL A 75 1.31 15.12 9.46
N LYS A 76 2.37 15.76 9.99
CA LYS A 76 2.80 15.61 11.40
C LYS A 76 1.73 16.08 12.39
N LYS A 77 1.03 17.18 12.10
CA LYS A 77 -0.09 17.66 12.94
C LYS A 77 -1.26 16.67 12.94
N TYR A 78 -1.60 16.12 11.76
CA TYR A 78 -2.62 15.09 11.63
C TYR A 78 -2.30 13.84 12.45
N VAL A 79 -1.07 13.31 12.35
CA VAL A 79 -0.62 12.16 13.15
C VAL A 79 -0.77 12.42 14.64
N ARG A 80 -0.33 13.59 15.12
CA ARG A 80 -0.45 13.95 16.54
C ARG A 80 -1.91 13.96 16.97
N ALA A 81 -2.77 14.68 16.25
CA ALA A 81 -4.19 14.80 16.59
C ALA A 81 -4.91 13.44 16.53
N THR A 82 -4.59 12.59 15.55
CA THR A 82 -5.18 11.24 15.45
C THR A 82 -4.77 10.38 16.65
N LYS A 83 -3.53 10.46 17.12
CA LYS A 83 -3.04 9.70 18.29
C LYS A 83 -3.56 10.21 19.63
N GLU A 84 -4.19 11.37 19.71
CA GLU A 84 -4.86 11.87 20.92
C GLU A 84 -6.13 11.06 21.25
N PHE A 85 -6.74 10.41 20.26
CA PHE A 85 -7.86 9.50 20.49
C PHE A 85 -7.34 8.15 21.01
N ALA A 86 -7.76 7.76 22.22
CA ALA A 86 -7.19 6.60 22.93
C ALA A 86 -7.15 5.31 22.09
N PRO A 87 -8.22 4.91 21.35
CA PRO A 87 -8.18 3.74 20.48
C PRO A 87 -7.14 3.82 19.36
N PHE A 88 -6.68 5.02 18.97
CA PHE A 88 -5.70 5.24 17.90
C PHE A 88 -4.30 5.62 18.39
N LYS A 89 -4.06 5.61 19.72
CA LYS A 89 -2.78 6.00 20.30
C LYS A 89 -1.59 5.28 19.70
N ASP A 90 -1.73 3.98 19.46
CA ASP A 90 -0.66 3.10 19.01
C ASP A 90 -0.73 2.80 17.49
N ILE A 91 -1.50 3.60 16.74
CA ILE A 91 -1.56 3.45 15.28
C ILE A 91 -0.15 3.57 14.69
N ASP A 92 0.20 2.61 13.84
CA ASP A 92 1.44 2.62 13.06
C ASP A 92 1.22 3.38 11.75
N PHE A 93 1.90 4.53 11.62
CA PHE A 93 1.90 5.33 10.42
C PHE A 93 3.14 5.03 9.59
N LYS A 94 2.95 4.44 8.41
CA LYS A 94 4.00 4.22 7.44
C LYS A 94 4.13 5.45 6.55
N TRP A 95 5.35 5.97 6.44
CA TRP A 95 5.66 7.22 5.76
C TRP A 95 6.29 6.93 4.40
N SER A 96 5.90 7.66 3.37
CA SER A 96 6.59 7.62 2.09
C SER A 96 6.68 9.02 1.47
N GLU A 97 7.61 9.18 0.53
CA GLU A 97 7.76 10.43 -0.21
C GLU A 97 6.53 10.69 -1.07
N GLY A 98 6.13 11.98 -1.13
CA GLY A 98 5.04 12.46 -1.94
C GLY A 98 5.44 13.69 -2.75
N GLN A 99 4.70 13.98 -3.80
CA GLN A 99 4.85 15.18 -4.63
C GLN A 99 3.76 16.23 -4.31
N GLY A 100 2.72 15.83 -3.54
CA GLY A 100 1.63 16.69 -3.07
C GLY A 100 0.35 16.61 -3.90
N ASP A 101 0.33 15.82 -4.98
CA ASP A 101 -0.81 15.65 -5.87
C ASP A 101 -1.26 14.20 -6.08
N GLU A 102 -0.79 13.28 -5.22
CA GLU A 102 -1.06 11.85 -5.33
C GLU A 102 -2.55 11.51 -5.22
N PHE A 103 -3.29 12.32 -4.48
CA PHE A 103 -4.72 12.14 -4.28
C PHE A 103 -5.49 13.35 -4.82
N PRO A 104 -6.37 13.17 -5.81
CA PRO A 104 -7.11 14.28 -6.43
C PRO A 104 -8.17 14.86 -5.49
N ARG A 105 -8.59 14.13 -4.46
CA ARG A 105 -9.62 14.54 -3.50
C ARG A 105 -9.51 13.81 -2.17
N LEU A 106 -10.20 14.35 -1.16
CA LEU A 106 -10.42 13.68 0.12
C LEU A 106 -11.70 12.83 0.06
N GLU A 107 -11.58 11.55 0.39
CA GLU A 107 -12.70 10.62 0.44
C GLU A 107 -12.66 9.83 1.76
N ILE A 108 -13.65 10.06 2.63
CA ILE A 108 -13.78 9.36 3.91
C ILE A 108 -15.16 8.72 3.98
N ARG A 109 -15.19 7.39 4.17
CA ARG A 109 -16.42 6.60 4.14
C ARG A 109 -16.53 5.68 5.35
N VAL A 110 -17.74 5.47 5.84
CA VAL A 110 -18.08 4.34 6.70
C VAL A 110 -18.44 3.14 5.82
N ARG A 111 -17.98 1.96 6.21
CA ARG A 111 -18.24 0.66 5.57
C ARG A 111 -18.40 -0.40 6.65
N ASP A 112 -18.88 -1.58 6.28
CA ASP A 112 -18.97 -2.72 7.20
C ASP A 112 -17.59 -3.26 7.57
N GLU A 113 -16.63 -3.17 6.65
CA GLU A 113 -15.24 -3.61 6.82
C GLU A 113 -14.26 -2.50 6.44
N ILE A 114 -13.14 -2.38 7.17
CA ILE A 114 -12.06 -1.44 6.79
C ILE A 114 -11.18 -1.98 5.65
N VAL A 115 -11.27 -3.27 5.37
CA VAL A 115 -10.73 -3.94 4.18
C VAL A 115 -11.73 -5.01 3.76
N THR A 116 -12.29 -4.87 2.56
CA THR A 116 -13.47 -5.62 2.15
C THR A 116 -13.12 -7.05 1.72
N PHE A 117 -13.39 -8.03 2.58
CA PHE A 117 -13.39 -9.46 2.23
C PHE A 117 -14.81 -9.99 1.99
N GLY A 118 -15.83 -9.27 2.48
CA GLY A 118 -17.24 -9.66 2.38
C GLY A 118 -17.68 -10.67 3.44
N VAL A 119 -17.00 -10.69 4.58
CA VAL A 119 -17.27 -11.59 5.71
C VAL A 119 -17.14 -10.86 7.06
N PRO A 120 -17.81 -9.71 7.24
CA PRO A 120 -17.67 -8.92 8.45
C PRO A 120 -18.03 -9.68 9.73
N GLU A 121 -18.88 -10.69 9.63
CA GLU A 121 -19.30 -11.57 10.72
C GLU A 121 -18.21 -12.52 11.22
N GLU A 122 -17.20 -12.82 10.39
CA GLU A 122 -16.05 -13.63 10.83
C GLU A 122 -15.01 -12.78 11.58
N ILE A 123 -15.10 -11.43 11.53
CA ILE A 123 -14.09 -10.53 12.08
C ILE A 123 -14.50 -10.11 13.49
N VAL A 124 -13.75 -10.59 14.49
CA VAL A 124 -13.87 -10.13 15.88
C VAL A 124 -12.63 -9.30 16.22
N VAL A 125 -12.84 -8.12 16.81
CA VAL A 125 -11.76 -7.22 17.21
C VAL A 125 -11.82 -6.88 18.70
N ASP A 126 -10.65 -6.78 19.32
CA ASP A 126 -10.46 -6.22 20.64
C ASP A 126 -9.47 -5.03 20.61
N GLU A 127 -9.02 -4.57 21.76
CA GLU A 127 -8.03 -3.48 21.87
C GLU A 127 -6.68 -3.79 21.21
N ASN A 128 -6.34 -5.08 21.05
CA ASN A 128 -5.08 -5.57 20.49
C ASN A 128 -5.15 -5.81 18.97
N GLY A 129 -6.36 -5.82 18.39
CA GLY A 129 -6.57 -6.04 16.96
C GLY A 129 -7.54 -7.16 16.64
N ILE A 130 -7.29 -7.92 15.57
CA ILE A 130 -8.13 -9.07 15.18
C ILE A 130 -7.84 -10.25 16.10
N VAL A 131 -8.92 -10.78 16.71
CA VAL A 131 -8.85 -11.97 17.55
C VAL A 131 -8.68 -13.22 16.66
N GLY A 132 -7.66 -14.01 16.96
CA GLY A 132 -7.43 -15.29 16.24
C GLY A 132 -6.67 -15.17 14.92
N GLY A 133 -6.18 -13.99 14.54
CA GLY A 133 -5.36 -13.78 13.35
C GLY A 133 -4.00 -14.51 13.37
N GLY A 134 -3.23 -14.34 12.31
CA GLY A 134 -1.88 -14.89 12.18
C GLY A 134 -0.86 -14.18 13.08
N VAL A 135 0.25 -14.86 13.36
CA VAL A 135 1.35 -14.29 14.14
C VAL A 135 2.10 -13.25 13.31
N HIS A 136 2.27 -12.04 13.86
CA HIS A 136 3.07 -10.99 13.21
C HIS A 136 4.57 -11.30 13.31
N LEU A 137 5.25 -11.28 12.19
CA LEU A 137 6.70 -11.37 12.10
C LEU A 137 7.29 -10.07 11.56
N LYS A 138 8.25 -9.50 12.27
CA LYS A 138 9.06 -8.40 11.72
C LYS A 138 9.91 -8.91 10.54
N PRO A 139 10.32 -8.04 9.61
CA PRO A 139 11.12 -8.45 8.46
C PRO A 139 12.33 -9.36 8.79
N PRO A 140 13.18 -9.08 9.81
CA PRO A 140 14.26 -9.99 10.16
C PRO A 140 13.81 -11.35 10.72
N GLU A 141 12.62 -11.42 11.34
CA GLU A 141 12.05 -12.68 11.84
C GLU A 141 11.55 -13.55 10.70
N VAL A 142 11.05 -12.93 9.61
CA VAL A 142 10.69 -13.64 8.37
C VAL A 142 11.92 -14.29 7.76
N ASP A 143 13.00 -13.54 7.60
CA ASP A 143 14.25 -14.08 7.03
C ASP A 143 14.84 -15.18 7.92
N LYS A 144 14.77 -15.04 9.25
CA LYS A 144 15.17 -16.09 10.20
C LYS A 144 14.31 -17.34 10.08
N LEU A 145 12.97 -17.19 9.92
CA LEU A 145 12.07 -18.33 9.70
C LEU A 145 12.47 -19.10 8.44
N VAL A 146 12.68 -18.38 7.32
CA VAL A 146 13.10 -18.98 6.06
C VAL A 146 14.48 -19.62 6.19
N ALA A 147 15.45 -18.98 6.84
CA ALA A 147 16.76 -19.56 7.07
C ALA A 147 16.72 -20.85 7.90
N THR A 148 15.74 -20.99 8.80
CA THR A 148 15.59 -22.16 9.69
C THR A 148 14.80 -23.29 9.05
N ARG A 149 13.72 -22.97 8.31
CA ARG A 149 12.74 -23.94 7.79
C ARG A 149 12.88 -24.18 6.27
N GLY A 150 13.71 -23.37 5.58
CA GLY A 150 13.99 -23.51 4.15
C GLY A 150 12.74 -23.49 3.27
N ASP A 151 12.67 -24.44 2.35
CA ASP A 151 11.58 -24.57 1.36
C ASP A 151 10.23 -25.00 1.96
N ASP A 152 10.19 -25.34 3.25
CA ASP A 152 8.90 -25.59 3.92
C ASP A 152 8.07 -24.32 4.08
N VAL A 153 8.71 -23.15 4.19
CA VAL A 153 8.01 -21.85 4.34
C VAL A 153 7.37 -21.47 3.02
N VAL A 154 6.07 -21.24 3.07
CA VAL A 154 5.28 -20.83 1.90
C VAL A 154 4.89 -19.37 2.02
N PHE A 155 5.37 -18.52 1.10
CA PHE A 155 4.86 -17.17 0.94
C PHE A 155 3.54 -17.18 0.19
N PHE A 156 2.51 -16.54 0.77
CA PHE A 156 1.18 -16.45 0.18
C PHE A 156 0.82 -14.98 -0.06
N ASP A 157 0.67 -14.59 -1.32
CA ASP A 157 0.38 -13.20 -1.69
C ASP A 157 -1.10 -12.86 -1.43
N GLY A 158 -1.35 -12.01 -0.44
CA GLY A 158 -2.67 -11.48 -0.10
C GLY A 158 -3.10 -10.29 -0.97
N ARG A 159 -2.44 -10.06 -2.11
CA ARG A 159 -2.78 -9.03 -3.09
C ARG A 159 -3.46 -9.65 -4.31
N SER A 160 -4.04 -8.78 -5.14
CA SER A 160 -4.55 -9.21 -6.44
C SER A 160 -3.41 -9.66 -7.38
N LYS A 161 -3.74 -10.54 -8.34
CA LYS A 161 -2.80 -10.94 -9.40
C LYS A 161 -2.22 -9.75 -10.17
N HIS A 162 -2.98 -8.66 -10.27
CA HIS A 162 -2.54 -7.43 -10.94
C HIS A 162 -1.34 -6.81 -10.24
N GLU A 163 -1.40 -6.66 -8.92
CA GLU A 163 -0.32 -6.10 -8.11
C GLU A 163 0.94 -6.97 -8.15
N ALA A 164 0.77 -8.30 -8.14
CA ALA A 164 1.86 -9.28 -8.15
C ALA A 164 2.65 -9.32 -9.48
N ARG A 165 2.11 -8.73 -10.56
CA ARG A 165 2.77 -8.71 -11.88
C ARG A 165 4.14 -8.03 -11.88
N ILE A 166 4.33 -7.01 -11.02
CA ILE A 166 5.56 -6.20 -11.00
C ILE A 166 6.47 -6.47 -9.81
N GLY A 167 6.01 -7.25 -8.82
CA GLY A 167 6.84 -7.63 -7.68
C GLY A 167 6.14 -8.62 -6.76
N LYS A 168 6.94 -9.54 -6.19
CA LYS A 168 6.50 -10.59 -5.28
C LYS A 168 7.67 -11.17 -4.50
N PHE A 169 7.39 -11.90 -3.43
CA PHE A 169 8.41 -12.71 -2.78
C PHE A 169 8.82 -13.90 -3.68
N LYS A 170 10.08 -14.31 -3.57
CA LYS A 170 10.60 -15.50 -4.28
C LYS A 170 9.73 -16.71 -3.99
N ASN A 171 9.39 -17.45 -5.03
CA ASN A 171 8.55 -18.66 -4.96
C ASN A 171 7.17 -18.47 -4.32
N ALA A 172 6.68 -17.23 -4.17
CA ALA A 172 5.39 -16.97 -3.56
C ALA A 172 4.24 -17.56 -4.40
N ILE A 173 3.24 -18.09 -3.69
CA ILE A 173 1.94 -18.41 -4.28
C ILE A 173 1.22 -17.10 -4.57
N VAL A 174 0.98 -16.85 -5.84
CA VAL A 174 0.13 -15.76 -6.33
C VAL A 174 -1.18 -16.38 -6.78
N THR A 175 -2.27 -15.96 -6.13
CA THR A 175 -3.61 -16.45 -6.46
C THR A 175 -4.14 -15.77 -7.73
N ASP A 176 -5.15 -16.36 -8.35
CA ASP A 176 -5.82 -15.77 -9.54
C ASP A 176 -6.94 -14.78 -9.17
N VAL A 177 -6.91 -14.25 -7.95
CA VAL A 177 -7.92 -13.30 -7.49
C VAL A 177 -7.70 -11.90 -8.09
N SER A 178 -8.79 -11.29 -8.50
CA SER A 178 -8.80 -9.92 -9.03
C SER A 178 -9.18 -8.88 -7.98
N THR A 179 -9.95 -9.28 -6.97
CA THR A 179 -10.42 -8.41 -5.88
C THR A 179 -10.33 -9.14 -4.54
N THR A 180 -10.21 -8.39 -3.45
CA THR A 180 -10.07 -8.95 -2.10
C THR A 180 -11.21 -9.93 -1.70
N PRO A 181 -12.50 -9.67 -2.00
CA PRO A 181 -13.57 -10.64 -1.69
C PRO A 181 -13.40 -12.02 -2.33
N ASN A 182 -12.71 -12.10 -3.48
CA ASN A 182 -12.49 -13.39 -4.13
C ASN A 182 -11.63 -14.37 -3.32
N PHE A 183 -10.87 -13.88 -2.31
CA PHE A 183 -10.04 -14.74 -1.46
C PHE A 183 -10.86 -15.76 -0.67
N VAL A 184 -12.09 -15.45 -0.28
CA VAL A 184 -12.95 -16.38 0.46
C VAL A 184 -13.17 -17.65 -0.37
N GLY A 185 -13.69 -17.50 -1.59
CA GLY A 185 -13.90 -18.65 -2.49
C GLY A 185 -12.61 -19.33 -2.92
N GLU A 186 -11.50 -18.57 -3.08
CA GLU A 186 -10.21 -19.13 -3.41
C GLU A 186 -9.68 -20.05 -2.29
N LEU A 187 -9.82 -19.65 -1.01
CA LEU A 187 -9.43 -20.48 0.13
C LEU A 187 -10.35 -21.72 0.30
N GLU A 188 -11.62 -21.60 -0.06
CA GLU A 188 -12.61 -22.68 0.05
C GLU A 188 -12.58 -23.65 -1.13
N SER A 189 -11.83 -23.35 -2.18
CA SER A 189 -11.72 -24.19 -3.38
C SER A 189 -11.05 -25.54 -3.17
N GLY A 190 -10.41 -25.77 -2.02
CA GLY A 190 -9.60 -26.96 -1.73
C GLY A 190 -8.22 -26.97 -2.38
N LYS A 191 -7.95 -26.04 -3.29
CA LYS A 191 -6.67 -25.93 -4.04
C LYS A 191 -5.43 -25.88 -3.14
N TYR A 192 -5.57 -25.32 -1.95
CA TYR A 192 -4.48 -25.09 -0.99
C TYR A 192 -4.50 -26.04 0.22
N ASP A 193 -5.35 -27.07 0.23
CA ASP A 193 -5.48 -27.99 1.37
C ASP A 193 -4.18 -28.72 1.69
N HIS A 194 -3.36 -28.98 0.68
CA HIS A 194 -2.03 -29.59 0.84
C HIS A 194 -1.00 -28.70 1.58
N LEU A 195 -1.34 -27.43 1.81
CA LEU A 195 -0.50 -26.45 2.51
C LEU A 195 -0.92 -26.26 3.97
N LYS A 196 -2.02 -26.85 4.44
CA LYS A 196 -2.59 -26.58 5.77
C LYS A 196 -1.65 -26.90 6.92
N GLU A 197 -0.75 -27.84 6.73
CA GLU A 197 0.27 -28.23 7.73
C GLU A 197 1.60 -27.48 7.57
N LYS A 198 1.74 -26.61 6.55
CA LYS A 198 2.98 -25.86 6.29
C LYS A 198 2.96 -24.47 6.97
N PRO A 199 4.13 -23.91 7.33
CA PRO A 199 4.24 -22.53 7.76
C PRO A 199 3.95 -21.59 6.59
N ILE A 200 2.85 -20.86 6.69
CA ILE A 200 2.41 -19.88 5.69
C ILE A 200 2.78 -18.47 6.16
N VAL A 201 3.49 -17.71 5.35
CA VAL A 201 3.74 -16.29 5.57
C VAL A 201 2.91 -15.49 4.58
N THR A 202 1.83 -14.89 5.07
CA THR A 202 1.00 -13.99 4.24
C THR A 202 1.62 -12.60 4.17
N TYR A 203 1.46 -11.94 3.03
CA TYR A 203 1.92 -10.57 2.84
C TYR A 203 1.00 -9.76 1.92
N CYS A 204 0.95 -8.46 2.16
CA CYS A 204 0.34 -7.49 1.24
C CYS A 204 1.10 -6.16 1.34
N THR A 205 0.65 -5.11 0.67
CA THR A 205 1.35 -3.82 0.62
C THR A 205 1.72 -3.29 2.00
N GLY A 206 0.77 -3.10 2.90
CA GLY A 206 0.99 -2.50 4.22
C GLY A 206 0.58 -3.36 5.42
N GLY A 207 0.13 -4.62 5.20
CA GLY A 207 -0.26 -5.57 6.25
C GLY A 207 -1.78 -5.76 6.41
N ILE A 208 -2.60 -4.75 6.14
CA ILE A 208 -4.04 -4.77 6.49
C ILE A 208 -4.84 -5.94 5.92
N ARG A 209 -4.60 -6.34 4.66
CA ARG A 209 -5.30 -7.50 4.08
C ARG A 209 -4.93 -8.79 4.77
N CYS A 210 -3.67 -8.88 5.22
CA CYS A 210 -3.17 -10.07 5.91
C CYS A 210 -3.77 -10.26 7.30
N GLU A 211 -4.18 -9.18 7.97
CA GLU A 211 -4.91 -9.29 9.24
C GLU A 211 -6.15 -10.18 9.10
N VAL A 212 -6.96 -9.92 8.07
CA VAL A 212 -8.17 -10.71 7.79
C VAL A 212 -7.82 -12.03 7.10
N LEU A 213 -6.94 -12.02 6.09
CA LEU A 213 -6.58 -13.22 5.34
C LEU A 213 -6.02 -14.32 6.24
N SER A 214 -5.14 -13.97 7.19
CA SER A 214 -4.58 -14.94 8.13
C SER A 214 -5.63 -15.52 9.08
N LEU A 215 -6.59 -14.71 9.54
CA LEU A 215 -7.75 -15.19 10.28
C LEU A 215 -8.56 -16.19 9.45
N LEU A 216 -8.91 -15.83 8.20
CA LEU A 216 -9.68 -16.69 7.32
C LEU A 216 -8.97 -18.01 7.02
N MET A 217 -7.64 -17.98 6.83
CA MET A 217 -6.86 -19.21 6.67
C MET A 217 -6.93 -20.10 7.91
N LYS A 218 -6.76 -19.54 9.11
CA LYS A 218 -6.85 -20.29 10.38
C LYS A 218 -8.25 -20.88 10.58
N ASN A 219 -9.30 -20.11 10.28
CA ASN A 219 -10.70 -20.62 10.35
C ASN A 219 -10.93 -21.79 9.39
N ARG A 220 -10.18 -21.86 8.27
CA ARG A 220 -10.25 -22.93 7.27
C ARG A 220 -9.21 -24.04 7.47
N GLY A 221 -8.59 -24.08 8.66
CA GLY A 221 -7.78 -25.19 9.13
C GLY A 221 -6.26 -25.10 8.83
N PHE A 222 -5.74 -23.98 8.35
CA PHE A 222 -4.29 -23.76 8.28
C PHE A 222 -3.71 -23.64 9.69
N LYS A 223 -2.69 -24.44 10.01
CA LYS A 223 -2.20 -24.61 11.38
C LYS A 223 -1.20 -23.53 11.80
N GLU A 224 -0.31 -23.15 10.91
CA GLU A 224 0.82 -22.27 11.19
C GLU A 224 0.79 -21.09 10.20
N VAL A 225 0.13 -19.99 10.61
CA VAL A 225 -0.08 -18.81 9.78
C VAL A 225 0.58 -17.60 10.39
N TYR A 226 1.47 -17.01 9.63
CA TYR A 226 2.19 -15.78 9.93
C TYR A 226 1.77 -14.67 8.97
N GLN A 227 2.06 -13.43 9.34
CA GLN A 227 1.95 -12.28 8.47
C GLN A 227 3.13 -11.32 8.67
N ILE A 228 3.55 -10.65 7.61
CA ILE A 228 4.65 -9.67 7.68
C ILE A 228 4.13 -8.41 8.36
N ASP A 229 4.67 -8.06 9.53
CA ASP A 229 4.38 -6.81 10.22
C ASP A 229 4.74 -5.61 9.34
N GLY A 230 3.76 -4.73 9.07
CA GLY A 230 3.90 -3.59 8.17
C GLY A 230 3.96 -3.95 6.68
N GLY A 231 3.84 -5.23 6.32
CA GLY A 231 3.77 -5.71 4.95
C GLY A 231 5.04 -5.49 4.12
N ILE A 232 4.88 -5.46 2.79
CA ILE A 232 5.99 -5.28 1.84
C ILE A 232 6.67 -3.92 2.04
N VAL A 233 5.92 -2.87 2.42
CA VAL A 233 6.49 -1.53 2.66
C VAL A 233 7.60 -1.62 3.70
N ARG A 234 7.32 -2.18 4.89
CA ARG A 234 8.32 -2.29 5.96
C ARG A 234 9.45 -3.27 5.59
N TYR A 235 9.11 -4.36 4.90
CA TYR A 235 10.12 -5.32 4.44
C TYR A 235 11.10 -4.69 3.44
N GLY A 236 10.59 -3.89 2.48
CA GLY A 236 11.41 -3.18 1.51
C GLY A 236 12.23 -2.04 2.11
N GLU A 237 11.69 -1.33 3.12
CA GLU A 237 12.45 -0.32 3.87
C GLU A 237 13.65 -0.93 4.62
N GLU A 238 13.52 -2.15 5.14
CA GLU A 238 14.57 -2.83 5.89
C GLU A 238 15.65 -3.45 4.98
N PHE A 239 15.24 -4.10 3.90
CA PHE A 239 16.14 -4.94 3.08
C PHE A 239 16.35 -4.44 1.65
N GLY A 240 15.54 -3.52 1.16
CA GLY A 240 15.57 -3.16 -0.26
C GLY A 240 15.29 -4.37 -1.14
N ASP A 241 16.04 -4.49 -2.24
CA ASP A 241 15.95 -5.62 -3.19
C ASP A 241 16.96 -6.74 -2.87
N ASN A 242 17.61 -6.70 -1.71
CA ASN A 242 18.74 -7.59 -1.39
C ASN A 242 18.33 -8.85 -0.61
N SER A 243 17.04 -9.20 -0.55
CA SER A 243 16.57 -10.34 0.20
C SER A 243 15.55 -11.17 -0.60
N LEU A 244 14.43 -11.52 0.03
CA LEU A 244 13.43 -12.43 -0.55
C LEU A 244 12.42 -11.73 -1.47
N TRP A 245 12.33 -10.39 -1.40
CA TRP A 245 11.47 -9.62 -2.29
C TRP A 245 12.11 -9.42 -3.66
N GLU A 246 11.31 -9.51 -4.72
CA GLU A 246 11.75 -9.25 -6.09
C GLU A 246 10.80 -8.26 -6.77
N GLY A 247 11.36 -7.24 -7.42
CA GLY A 247 10.63 -6.30 -8.27
C GLY A 247 10.15 -5.03 -7.56
N SER A 248 9.14 -4.40 -8.14
CA SER A 248 8.56 -3.15 -7.67
C SER A 248 7.29 -3.39 -6.84
N LEU A 249 7.02 -2.54 -5.86
CA LEU A 249 5.77 -2.58 -5.11
C LEU A 249 4.70 -1.75 -5.81
N TYR A 250 3.57 -2.37 -6.18
CA TYR A 250 2.39 -1.64 -6.65
C TYR A 250 1.74 -0.83 -5.52
N VAL A 251 1.39 0.43 -5.79
CA VAL A 251 0.70 1.34 -4.86
C VAL A 251 -0.54 1.95 -5.51
N PHE A 252 -1.55 2.26 -4.67
CA PHE A 252 -2.88 2.74 -5.12
C PHE A 252 -2.97 4.27 -5.19
N ASP A 253 -1.90 4.94 -5.62
CA ASP A 253 -1.86 6.37 -5.87
C ASP A 253 -1.24 6.67 -7.24
N LYS A 254 -1.11 7.93 -7.62
CA LYS A 254 -0.60 8.33 -8.94
C LYS A 254 0.81 7.80 -9.26
N ARG A 255 1.59 7.40 -8.28
CA ARG A 255 2.92 6.81 -8.50
C ARG A 255 2.83 5.44 -9.17
N LEU A 256 1.75 4.69 -8.91
CA LEU A 256 1.45 3.31 -9.36
C LEU A 256 2.46 2.27 -8.89
N LYS A 257 3.72 2.65 -8.63
CA LYS A 257 4.75 1.75 -8.08
C LYS A 257 5.73 2.50 -7.17
N VAL A 258 6.37 1.73 -6.30
CA VAL A 258 7.53 2.14 -5.50
C VAL A 258 8.62 1.12 -5.71
N ASP A 259 9.84 1.59 -5.96
CA ASP A 259 11.04 0.79 -6.07
C ASP A 259 11.84 0.89 -4.77
N PHE A 260 12.44 -0.21 -4.32
CA PHE A 260 13.25 -0.23 -3.10
C PHE A 260 14.75 -0.13 -3.38
N SER A 261 15.14 -0.04 -4.66
CA SER A 261 16.51 0.21 -5.12
C SER A 261 16.50 1.01 -6.43
N ASP A 262 17.66 1.50 -6.85
CA ASP A 262 17.82 2.21 -8.13
C ASP A 262 17.70 1.26 -9.34
N HIS A 263 17.87 -0.05 -9.13
CA HIS A 263 17.86 -1.06 -10.18
C HIS A 263 16.97 -2.26 -9.82
N PRO A 264 15.66 -2.08 -9.65
CA PRO A 264 14.76 -3.16 -9.27
C PRO A 264 14.69 -4.23 -10.38
N LYS A 265 14.57 -5.50 -9.99
CA LYS A 265 14.30 -6.57 -10.94
C LYS A 265 12.98 -6.31 -11.68
N VAL A 266 13.00 -6.36 -13.01
CA VAL A 266 11.82 -6.14 -13.82
C VAL A 266 11.10 -7.47 -14.06
N LEU A 267 10.00 -7.72 -13.33
CA LEU A 267 9.22 -8.97 -13.44
C LEU A 267 8.09 -8.86 -14.47
N GLY A 268 7.52 -7.68 -14.64
CA GLY A 268 6.38 -7.43 -15.51
C GLY A 268 6.71 -7.60 -16.99
N LYS A 269 5.68 -7.86 -17.78
CA LYS A 269 5.74 -7.96 -19.23
C LYS A 269 4.74 -7.01 -19.86
N CYS A 270 5.17 -6.30 -20.90
CA CYS A 270 4.34 -5.43 -21.70
C CYS A 270 3.19 -6.20 -22.35
N ASP A 271 1.97 -5.73 -22.16
CA ASP A 271 0.77 -6.38 -22.71
C ASP A 271 0.66 -6.26 -24.24
N TYR A 272 1.52 -5.42 -24.87
CA TYR A 272 1.57 -5.28 -26.33
C TYR A 272 2.65 -6.15 -26.98
N CYS A 273 3.88 -6.15 -26.44
CA CYS A 273 5.03 -6.76 -27.11
C CYS A 273 5.79 -7.77 -26.26
N ALA A 274 5.33 -8.05 -25.04
CA ALA A 274 5.95 -8.95 -24.05
C ALA A 274 7.36 -8.56 -23.58
N SER A 275 7.90 -7.39 -23.96
CA SER A 275 9.14 -6.86 -23.40
C SER A 275 9.03 -6.63 -21.91
N SER A 276 10.13 -6.74 -21.17
CA SER A 276 10.14 -6.51 -19.71
C SER A 276 9.80 -5.06 -19.37
N THR A 277 8.87 -4.84 -18.43
CA THR A 277 8.47 -3.53 -17.92
C THR A 277 7.73 -3.66 -16.59
N ASN A 278 7.96 -2.73 -15.64
CA ASN A 278 7.15 -2.58 -14.44
C ASN A 278 6.27 -1.31 -14.51
N GLN A 279 6.05 -0.76 -15.73
CA GLN A 279 5.32 0.49 -15.92
C GLN A 279 3.85 0.21 -16.23
N PHE A 280 2.96 0.67 -15.35
CA PHE A 280 1.52 0.63 -15.55
C PHE A 280 1.00 1.88 -16.25
N PHE A 281 -0.02 1.70 -17.07
CA PHE A 281 -0.81 2.75 -17.67
C PHE A 281 -2.29 2.52 -17.45
N ASP A 282 -3.04 3.60 -17.30
CA ASP A 282 -4.50 3.56 -17.36
C ASP A 282 -4.95 3.52 -18.81
N CYS A 283 -5.98 2.73 -19.10
CA CYS A 283 -6.59 2.70 -20.42
C CYS A 283 -7.17 4.08 -20.77
N ALA A 284 -6.80 4.61 -21.94
CA ALA A 284 -7.28 5.89 -22.41
C ALA A 284 -8.80 5.92 -22.71
N ASN A 285 -9.46 4.76 -22.72
CA ASN A 285 -10.92 4.68 -22.70
C ASN A 285 -11.41 4.89 -21.27
N LEU A 286 -12.00 6.06 -20.99
CA LEU A 286 -12.45 6.48 -19.67
C LEU A 286 -13.52 5.56 -19.05
N GLU A 287 -14.27 4.84 -19.85
CA GLU A 287 -15.27 3.88 -19.37
C GLU A 287 -14.63 2.56 -18.92
N CYS A 288 -13.48 2.21 -19.49
CA CYS A 288 -12.80 0.94 -19.23
C CYS A 288 -12.09 0.88 -17.86
N ARG A 289 -11.41 1.95 -17.45
CA ARG A 289 -10.62 2.07 -16.21
C ARG A 289 -9.64 0.93 -15.95
N CYS A 290 -9.25 0.17 -16.98
CA CYS A 290 -8.31 -0.93 -16.86
C CYS A 290 -6.89 -0.39 -16.78
N GLN A 291 -6.12 -0.88 -15.81
CA GLN A 291 -4.67 -0.68 -15.76
C GLN A 291 -3.95 -1.89 -16.34
N PHE A 292 -2.87 -1.65 -17.07
CA PHE A 292 -2.12 -2.70 -17.74
C PHE A 292 -0.66 -2.26 -18.00
N LEU A 293 0.22 -3.22 -18.26
CA LEU A 293 1.65 -2.95 -18.40
C LEU A 293 2.00 -2.60 -19.84
N VAL A 294 2.69 -1.46 -20.04
CA VAL A 294 3.19 -1.04 -21.35
C VAL A 294 4.63 -0.58 -21.23
N CYS A 295 5.52 -1.10 -22.07
CA CYS A 295 6.90 -0.63 -22.10
C CYS A 295 6.99 0.73 -22.80
N GLN A 296 8.04 1.50 -22.50
CA GLN A 296 8.22 2.85 -23.06
C GLN A 296 8.17 2.85 -24.58
N GLY A 297 8.85 1.89 -25.24
CA GLY A 297 8.87 1.81 -26.69
C GLY A 297 7.50 1.53 -27.36
N CYS A 298 6.55 0.92 -26.63
CA CYS A 298 5.17 0.78 -27.10
C CYS A 298 4.34 2.02 -26.78
N ALA A 299 4.56 2.63 -25.64
CA ALA A 299 3.87 3.86 -25.25
C ALA A 299 4.18 5.01 -26.22
N ASP A 300 5.45 5.19 -26.61
CA ASP A 300 5.90 6.23 -27.52
C ASP A 300 5.31 6.11 -28.94
N LYS A 301 4.97 4.87 -29.33
CA LYS A 301 4.36 4.59 -30.66
C LYS A 301 2.84 4.71 -30.68
N SER A 302 2.21 4.85 -29.51
CA SER A 302 0.76 4.84 -29.39
C SER A 302 0.23 6.22 -28.98
N PRO A 303 -0.40 6.99 -29.87
CA PRO A 303 -0.96 8.30 -29.51
C PRO A 303 -2.07 8.19 -28.45
N LYS A 304 -2.69 7.02 -28.36
CA LYS A 304 -3.72 6.68 -27.37
C LYS A 304 -3.46 5.27 -26.83
N ILE A 305 -3.09 5.19 -25.58
CA ILE A 305 -2.76 3.91 -24.91
C ILE A 305 -4.06 3.23 -24.48
N LEU A 306 -4.51 2.22 -25.22
CA LEU A 306 -5.70 1.43 -24.95
C LEU A 306 -5.32 0.04 -24.46
N CYS A 307 -6.04 -0.49 -23.47
CA CYS A 307 -5.82 -1.89 -23.07
C CYS A 307 -6.16 -2.86 -24.22
N PRO A 308 -5.60 -4.09 -24.24
CA PRO A 308 -5.85 -5.05 -25.35
C PRO A 308 -7.32 -5.29 -25.65
N LYS A 309 -8.20 -5.25 -24.61
CA LYS A 309 -9.65 -5.40 -24.80
C LYS A 309 -10.30 -4.22 -25.54
N CYS A 310 -9.80 -3.00 -25.30
CA CYS A 310 -10.32 -1.82 -25.99
C CYS A 310 -9.73 -1.68 -27.39
N GLN A 311 -8.47 -2.06 -27.60
CA GLN A 311 -7.87 -2.11 -28.96
C GLN A 311 -8.65 -3.06 -29.88
N ALA A 312 -9.05 -4.23 -29.38
CA ALA A 312 -9.82 -5.20 -30.16
C ALA A 312 -11.24 -4.73 -30.52
N LYS A 313 -11.73 -3.65 -29.88
CA LYS A 313 -13.04 -3.04 -30.21
C LYS A 313 -12.93 -1.84 -31.16
N ASP A 314 -11.75 -1.20 -31.24
CA ASP A 314 -11.48 -0.06 -32.08
C ASP A 314 -11.00 -0.49 -33.52
N ASN A 315 -10.69 -1.78 -33.71
CA ASN A 315 -10.39 -2.42 -34.98
C ASN A 315 -11.65 -3.14 -35.52
#